data_8b0c14dfd1416dc892f86d2584cd5c4f
#
_entry.id   8b0c14dfd1416dc892f86d2584cd5c4f
#
_cell.length_a   1.000
_cell.length_b   1.000
_cell.length_c   1.000
_cell.angle_alpha   90.00
_cell.angle_beta   90.00
_cell.angle_gamma   90.00
#
_symmetry.space_group_name_H-M   'P 1'
#
loop_
_entity.id
_entity.type
_entity.pdbx_description
1 polymer ?
#
loop_
_entity_poly.entity_id
_entity_poly.type
_entity_poly.pdbx_seq_one_letter_code
_entity_poly.pdbx_strand_id
1 'polypeptide(L)'
;MLARIKGGVLGRADDMLIVRGVNLYPSAIDNLLRALPGIIEYEVEIRRIAGMDDLLLKIEIHEKEPFSQVEQSVLAAFRSQLNIRVSVESAARGSLPRYEFKARRYKRMGEW
;
A
#
# COMPACT_ATOMS: atom_id res chain seq x y z
N MET A 1 6.87 17.99 -18.79
CA MET A 1 7.51 17.38 -18.56
C MET A 1 7.27 16.23 -17.96
N LEU A 2 7.70 15.52 -18.01
CA LEU A 2 7.57 14.39 -17.49
C LEU A 2 7.91 14.34 -16.19
N ALA A 3 8.43 15.26 -15.79
CA ALA A 3 8.94 15.18 -14.51
C ALA A 3 7.97 14.99 -13.45
N ARG A 4 6.75 15.21 -13.69
CA ARG A 4 5.88 15.09 -12.64
C ARG A 4 5.63 13.70 -12.32
N ILE A 5 6.03 12.76 -13.05
CA ILE A 5 5.91 11.43 -12.62
C ILE A 5 7.19 11.09 -12.00
N LYS A 6 7.35 11.56 -10.84
CA LYS A 6 8.55 11.27 -10.21
C LYS A 6 8.51 10.04 -9.46
N GLY A 7 7.58 9.25 -9.58
CA GLY A 7 7.44 8.06 -8.83
C GLY A 7 8.72 7.29 -8.61
N GLY A 8 8.65 6.16 -8.11
CA GLY A 8 9.78 5.33 -7.76
C GLY A 8 9.60 4.73 -6.40
N VAL A 9 10.54 3.90 -5.99
CA VAL A 9 10.47 3.24 -4.69
C VAL A 9 10.97 4.18 -3.61
N LEU A 10 10.63 3.91 -2.38
CA LEU A 10 11.17 4.63 -1.25
C LEU A 10 12.66 4.37 -1.15
N GLY A 11 13.40 5.35 -0.67
CA GLY A 11 14.82 5.16 -0.47
C GLY A 11 15.13 4.23 0.67
N ARG A 12 14.29 4.23 1.72
CA ARG A 12 14.53 3.42 2.91
C ARG A 12 13.20 2.87 3.42
N ALA A 13 13.27 1.71 4.04
CA ALA A 13 12.08 1.07 4.58
C ALA A 13 11.48 1.82 5.78
N ASP A 14 12.25 2.67 6.43
CA ASP A 14 11.76 3.44 7.57
C ASP A 14 11.43 4.89 7.20
N ASP A 15 11.42 5.23 5.92
CA ASP A 15 11.02 6.56 5.50
C ASP A 15 9.56 6.78 5.85
N MET A 16 9.29 7.88 6.55
CA MET A 16 7.94 8.20 6.95
C MET A 16 7.14 8.72 5.77
N LEU A 17 5.89 8.31 5.70
CA LEU A 17 4.94 8.79 4.70
C LEU A 17 3.95 9.72 5.38
N ILE A 18 3.50 10.75 4.67
CA ILE A 18 2.45 11.61 5.16
C ILE A 18 1.29 11.47 4.18
N VAL A 19 0.20 10.87 4.64
CA VAL A 19 -0.96 10.61 3.80
C VAL A 19 -2.17 11.24 4.46
N ARG A 20 -2.77 12.20 3.79
CA ARG A 20 -3.93 12.93 4.29
C ARG A 20 -3.67 13.50 5.70
N GLY A 21 -2.46 14.01 5.92
CA GLY A 21 -2.09 14.60 7.20
C GLY A 21 -1.71 13.60 8.28
N VAL A 22 -1.74 12.31 7.98
CA VAL A 22 -1.40 11.27 8.94
C VAL A 22 0.01 10.78 8.67
N ASN A 23 0.83 10.72 9.70
CA ASN A 23 2.19 10.21 9.58
C ASN A 23 2.15 8.69 9.64
N LEU A 24 2.66 8.04 8.59
CA LEU A 24 2.66 6.59 8.51
C LEU A 24 4.07 6.09 8.25
N TYR A 25 4.40 4.98 8.89
CA TYR A 25 5.65 4.30 8.61
C TYR A 25 5.37 3.01 7.86
N PRO A 26 6.18 2.65 6.86
CA PRO A 26 5.98 1.38 6.16
C PRO A 26 5.91 0.17 7.08
N SER A 27 6.65 0.21 8.20
CA SER A 27 6.60 -0.89 9.16
C SER A 27 5.21 -1.06 9.78
N ALA A 28 4.49 0.02 10.01
CA ALA A 28 3.13 -0.07 10.55
C ALA A 28 2.19 -0.71 9.54
N ILE A 29 2.34 -0.33 8.27
CA ILE A 29 1.54 -0.91 7.19
C ILE A 29 1.85 -2.39 7.04
N ASP A 30 3.14 -2.74 7.06
CA ASP A 30 3.56 -4.13 6.92
C ASP A 30 3.02 -4.99 8.07
N ASN A 31 3.15 -4.51 9.29
CA ASN A 31 2.65 -5.25 10.45
C ASN A 31 1.14 -5.46 10.37
N LEU A 32 0.42 -4.43 9.94
CA LEU A 32 -1.02 -4.53 9.83
C LEU A 32 -1.43 -5.57 8.79
N LEU A 33 -0.81 -5.51 7.60
CA LEU A 33 -1.18 -6.42 6.52
C LEU A 33 -0.75 -7.86 6.83
N ARG A 34 0.40 -8.05 7.46
CA ARG A 34 0.84 -9.40 7.81
C ARG A 34 0.00 -10.06 8.89
N ALA A 35 -0.71 -9.26 9.68
CA ALA A 35 -1.60 -9.81 10.70
C ALA A 35 -2.94 -10.26 10.10
N LEU A 36 -3.25 -9.89 8.87
CA LEU A 36 -4.51 -10.26 8.24
C LEU A 36 -4.34 -11.56 7.45
N PRO A 37 -5.31 -12.49 7.57
CA PRO A 37 -5.20 -13.75 6.85
C PRO A 37 -5.48 -13.57 5.36
N GLY A 38 -4.94 -14.46 4.57
CA GLY A 38 -5.27 -14.51 3.15
C GLY A 38 -4.39 -13.68 2.23
N ILE A 39 -3.54 -12.83 2.76
CA ILE A 39 -2.68 -11.98 1.94
C ILE A 39 -1.35 -12.67 1.70
N ILE A 40 -1.00 -12.86 0.43
CA ILE A 40 0.26 -13.49 0.03
C ILE A 40 1.34 -12.44 -0.15
N GLU A 41 1.03 -11.39 -0.87
CA GLU A 41 1.99 -10.33 -1.18
C GLU A 41 1.23 -9.03 -1.41
N TYR A 42 1.91 -7.91 -1.27
CA TYR A 42 1.27 -6.62 -1.51
C TYR A 42 2.25 -5.60 -2.05
N GLU A 43 1.70 -4.57 -2.66
CA GLU A 43 2.44 -3.42 -3.14
C GLU A 43 1.64 -2.18 -2.79
N VAL A 44 2.32 -1.11 -2.43
CA VAL A 44 1.66 0.13 -2.02
C VAL A 44 2.03 1.24 -3.00
N GLU A 45 1.01 1.88 -3.57
CA GLU A 45 1.21 3.07 -4.38
C GLU A 45 0.78 4.28 -3.58
N ILE A 46 1.66 5.24 -3.43
CA ILE A 46 1.35 6.49 -2.79
C ILE A 46 1.10 7.47 -3.93
N ARG A 47 -0.15 7.86 -4.11
CA ARG A 47 -0.54 8.71 -5.23
C ARG A 47 -0.77 10.13 -4.75
N ARG A 48 -0.19 11.08 -5.47
CA ARG A 48 -0.42 12.49 -5.18
C ARG A 48 -1.16 13.10 -6.34
N ILE A 49 -2.38 13.52 -6.10
CA ILE A 49 -3.25 14.12 -7.10
C ILE A 49 -3.83 15.39 -6.50
N ALA A 50 -3.63 16.52 -7.18
CA ALA A 50 -4.15 17.81 -6.73
C ALA A 50 -3.69 18.15 -5.31
N GLY A 51 -2.46 17.83 -4.97
CA GLY A 51 -1.89 18.13 -3.67
C GLY A 51 -2.30 17.20 -2.55
N MET A 52 -3.10 16.18 -2.83
CA MET A 52 -3.53 15.22 -1.82
C MET A 52 -2.91 13.88 -2.06
N ASP A 53 -2.48 13.23 -0.99
CA ASP A 53 -1.87 11.92 -1.06
C ASP A 53 -2.86 10.86 -0.68
N ASP A 54 -2.91 9.79 -1.47
CA ASP A 54 -3.75 8.63 -1.20
C ASP A 54 -2.90 7.38 -1.28
N LEU A 55 -3.34 6.35 -0.59
CA LEU A 55 -2.71 5.03 -0.69
C LEU A 55 -3.60 4.11 -1.50
N LEU A 56 -2.98 3.43 -2.45
CA LEU A 56 -3.60 2.31 -3.13
C LEU A 56 -2.81 1.06 -2.78
N LEU A 57 -3.49 0.06 -2.28
CA LEU A 57 -2.89 -1.21 -1.94
C LEU A 57 -3.24 -2.23 -3.02
N LYS A 58 -2.23 -2.80 -3.65
CA LYS A 58 -2.43 -3.91 -4.57
C LYS A 58 -2.11 -5.17 -3.81
N ILE A 59 -3.07 -6.05 -3.69
CA ILE A 59 -2.95 -7.22 -2.83
C ILE A 59 -3.15 -8.50 -3.60
N GLU A 60 -2.21 -9.41 -3.45
CA GLU A 60 -2.30 -10.76 -3.95
C GLU A 60 -2.84 -11.63 -2.84
N ILE A 61 -3.91 -12.36 -3.07
CA ILE A 61 -4.53 -13.17 -2.02
C ILE A 61 -4.53 -14.64 -2.43
N HIS A 62 -4.75 -15.52 -1.45
CA HIS A 62 -4.92 -16.94 -1.71
C HIS A 62 -6.17 -17.16 -2.55
N GLU A 63 -6.12 -18.08 -3.48
CA GLU A 63 -7.23 -18.29 -4.39
C GLU A 63 -8.52 -18.73 -3.71
N LYS A 64 -8.45 -19.29 -2.51
CA LYS A 64 -9.63 -19.71 -1.77
C LYS A 64 -10.25 -18.58 -0.98
N GLU A 65 -9.59 -17.44 -0.89
CA GLU A 65 -10.09 -16.32 -0.09
C GLU A 65 -10.91 -15.38 -0.98
N PRO A 66 -12.12 -15.04 -0.59
CA PRO A 66 -12.89 -14.07 -1.37
C PRO A 66 -12.28 -12.69 -1.23
N PHE A 67 -12.00 -12.05 -2.35
CA PHE A 67 -11.37 -10.74 -2.33
C PHE A 67 -12.17 -9.72 -1.53
N SER A 68 -13.49 -9.73 -1.65
CA SER A 68 -14.32 -8.75 -0.94
C SER A 68 -14.16 -8.82 0.57
N GLN A 69 -13.98 -10.01 1.13
CA GLN A 69 -13.75 -10.15 2.56
C GLN A 69 -12.38 -9.64 2.96
N VAL A 70 -11.36 -9.94 2.17
CA VAL A 70 -10.01 -9.46 2.45
C VAL A 70 -9.99 -7.95 2.34
N GLU A 71 -10.62 -7.40 1.32
CA GLU A 71 -10.71 -5.96 1.12
C GLU A 71 -11.35 -5.28 2.33
N GLN A 72 -12.47 -5.79 2.80
CA GLN A 72 -13.14 -5.21 3.95
C GLN A 72 -12.29 -5.28 5.21
N SER A 73 -11.58 -6.38 5.40
CA SER A 73 -10.69 -6.52 6.55
C SER A 73 -9.56 -5.51 6.49
N VAL A 74 -9.00 -5.29 5.31
CA VAL A 74 -7.94 -4.31 5.13
C VAL A 74 -8.46 -2.90 5.40
N LEU A 75 -9.60 -2.55 4.80
CA LEU A 75 -10.17 -1.22 4.98
C LEU A 75 -10.49 -0.94 6.45
N ALA A 76 -11.07 -1.91 7.13
CA ALA A 76 -11.44 -1.77 8.54
C ALA A 76 -10.18 -1.64 9.41
N ALA A 77 -9.15 -2.42 9.14
CA ALA A 77 -7.93 -2.38 9.92
C ALA A 77 -7.20 -1.05 9.76
N PHE A 78 -7.10 -0.54 8.54
CA PHE A 78 -6.47 0.75 8.32
C PHE A 78 -7.24 1.87 9.02
N ARG A 79 -8.57 1.80 8.97
CA ARG A 79 -9.37 2.81 9.61
C ARG A 79 -9.27 2.77 11.13
N SER A 80 -9.33 1.58 11.71
CA SER A 80 -9.32 1.46 13.17
C SER A 80 -7.93 1.62 13.77
N GLN A 81 -6.90 1.15 13.10
CA GLN A 81 -5.54 1.18 13.65
C GLN A 81 -4.72 2.38 13.22
N LEU A 82 -4.91 2.85 12.01
CA LEU A 82 -4.12 3.95 11.46
C LEU A 82 -4.95 5.20 11.18
N ASN A 83 -6.26 5.10 11.36
CA ASN A 83 -7.19 6.23 11.16
C ASN A 83 -7.07 6.84 9.76
N ILE A 84 -6.97 6.00 8.76
CA ILE A 84 -6.82 6.45 7.40
C ILE A 84 -7.65 5.60 6.46
N ARG A 85 -8.13 6.21 5.37
CA ARG A 85 -8.80 5.51 4.30
C ARG A 85 -7.80 5.13 3.23
N VAL A 86 -7.95 3.94 2.70
CA VAL A 86 -7.10 3.46 1.61
C VAL A 86 -7.99 2.87 0.53
N SER A 87 -7.43 2.71 -0.66
CA SER A 87 -8.07 1.97 -1.74
C SER A 87 -7.38 0.63 -1.87
N VAL A 88 -8.12 -0.40 -2.19
CA VAL A 88 -7.58 -1.75 -2.30
C VAL A 88 -7.94 -2.32 -3.67
N GLU A 89 -6.97 -2.93 -4.30
CA GLU A 89 -7.11 -3.51 -5.62
C GLU A 89 -6.57 -4.93 -5.60
N SER A 90 -7.23 -5.84 -6.29
CA SER A 90 -6.76 -7.21 -6.38
C SER A 90 -5.64 -7.29 -7.41
N ALA A 91 -4.57 -7.97 -7.08
CA ALA A 91 -3.51 -8.27 -8.02
C ALA A 91 -3.58 -9.74 -8.38
N ALA A 92 -3.32 -10.06 -9.63
CA ALA A 92 -3.33 -11.44 -10.07
C ALA A 92 -2.30 -12.25 -9.30
N ARG A 93 -2.63 -13.50 -9.01
CA ARG A 93 -1.73 -14.36 -8.27
C ARG A 93 -0.41 -14.52 -9.02
N GLY A 94 0.68 -14.30 -8.32
CA GLY A 94 2.01 -14.35 -8.89
C GLY A 94 2.42 -13.11 -9.66
N SER A 95 1.56 -12.09 -9.75
CA SER A 95 1.88 -10.90 -10.53
C SER A 95 2.79 -9.92 -9.80
N LEU A 96 2.79 -9.93 -8.47
CA LEU A 96 3.63 -9.03 -7.70
C LEU A 96 4.99 -9.67 -7.45
N PRO A 97 6.08 -8.90 -7.55
CA PRO A 97 7.40 -9.43 -7.22
C PRO A 97 7.48 -9.84 -5.76
N ARG A 98 8.38 -10.75 -5.46
CA ARG A 98 8.68 -11.08 -4.06
C ARG A 98 9.82 -10.18 -3.65
N TYR A 99 9.49 -9.12 -2.93
CA TYR A 99 10.44 -8.07 -2.62
C TYR A 99 11.43 -8.51 -1.54
N GLU A 100 12.71 -8.35 -1.81
CA GLU A 100 13.74 -8.60 -0.81
C GLU A 100 13.82 -7.43 0.16
N PHE A 101 13.65 -6.22 -0.36
CA PHE A 101 13.71 -5.02 0.46
C PHE A 101 12.34 -4.40 0.60
N LYS A 102 11.90 -4.18 1.83
CA LYS A 102 10.57 -3.65 2.10
C LYS A 102 10.31 -2.32 1.39
N ALA A 103 11.31 -1.47 1.29
CA ALA A 103 11.11 -0.16 0.66
C ALA A 103 10.64 -0.27 -0.78
N ARG A 104 10.98 -1.34 -1.47
CA ARG A 104 10.61 -1.48 -2.87
C ARG A 104 9.15 -1.78 -3.08
N ARG A 105 8.41 -2.13 -2.02
CA ARG A 105 6.97 -2.33 -2.12
C ARG A 105 6.23 -1.02 -2.25
N TYR A 106 6.90 0.10 -1.94
CA TYR A 106 6.26 1.40 -1.85
C TYR A 106 6.66 2.26 -3.02
N LYS A 107 5.70 2.62 -3.85
CA LYS A 107 5.95 3.41 -5.06
C LYS A 107 5.17 4.72 -4.98
N ARG A 108 5.84 5.81 -5.33
CA ARG A 108 5.21 7.11 -5.40
C ARG A 108 4.78 7.37 -6.82
N MET A 109 3.52 7.74 -6.99
CA MET A 109 2.94 7.98 -8.31
C MET A 109 2.30 9.35 -8.32
N GLY A 110 2.35 10.03 -9.47
CA GLY A 110 1.72 11.32 -9.62
C GLY A 110 2.69 12.47 -9.54
N GLU A 111 2.22 13.57 -8.95
CA GLU A 111 3.02 14.81 -8.89
C GLU A 111 3.92 14.83 -7.67
N TRP A 112 5.14 14.44 -7.84
CA TRP A 112 6.13 14.44 -6.74
C TRP A 112 7.30 15.36 -6.99
#